data_503985281353772f658304b0ad06f50a
#
_entry.id   503985281353772f658304b0ad06f50a
#
_cell.length_a   1.000
_cell.length_b   1.000
_cell.length_c   1.000
_cell.angle_alpha   90.00
_cell.angle_beta   90.00
_cell.angle_gamma   90.00
#
_symmetry.space_group_name_H-M   'P 1'
#
loop_
_entity.id
_entity.type
_entity.pdbx_description
1 polymer ?
#
loop_
_entity_poly.entity_id
_entity_poly.type
_entity_poly.pdbx_seq_one_letter_code
_entity_poly.pdbx_strand_id
1 'polypeptide(L)'
;MKLGFIGTGNMAGAIMGGIIKKGIIAPEEIIGSDIMEAGRERAKKEHGIHVTADNIEVTQKAEVLVLSVKPQFYAQTIAEIKDAVREDQLIITIAPGKTLAWLEEQFGKKVKIIRTMPNTPALVGEGMTAACPNDAVTEEEKNYALELLSSFGKVEIVPEHLIDAVVAVSGSSPAYIFMFIEAMADGAVAEGMPRPQAYQSQHRQYLEVQRWYSRQGSIREN
;
A
#
# COMPACT_ATOMS: atom_id res chain seq x y z
N MET A 1 18.88 5.24 8.17
CA MET A 1 17.50 5.52 7.74
C MET A 1 16.59 4.45 8.31
N LYS A 2 15.50 4.84 8.94
CA LYS A 2 14.54 3.87 9.48
C LYS A 2 13.75 3.17 8.39
N LEU A 3 13.41 3.87 7.30
CA LEU A 3 12.54 3.35 6.27
C LEU A 3 13.09 3.64 4.86
N GLY A 4 13.10 2.61 4.02
CA GLY A 4 13.52 2.69 2.63
C GLY A 4 12.42 2.24 1.68
N PHE A 5 12.28 2.91 0.54
CA PHE A 5 11.36 2.55 -0.53
C PHE A 5 12.11 2.28 -1.82
N ILE A 6 11.89 1.13 -2.42
CA ILE A 6 12.31 0.87 -3.80
C ILE A 6 11.08 1.01 -4.69
N GLY A 7 11.05 2.10 -5.45
CA GLY A 7 9.90 2.64 -6.16
C GLY A 7 9.16 3.71 -5.36
N THR A 8 9.04 4.93 -5.92
CA THR A 8 8.35 6.07 -5.31
C THR A 8 7.04 6.40 -6.02
N GLY A 9 6.32 5.36 -6.46
CA GLY A 9 5.03 5.48 -7.13
C GLY A 9 3.89 5.93 -6.21
N ASN A 10 2.66 5.93 -6.72
CA ASN A 10 1.49 6.44 -5.99
C ASN A 10 1.24 5.73 -4.66
N MET A 11 1.35 4.39 -4.61
CA MET A 11 1.14 3.65 -3.37
C MET A 11 2.26 3.92 -2.35
N ALA A 12 3.52 3.99 -2.79
CA ALA A 12 4.62 4.40 -1.93
C ALA A 12 4.39 5.82 -1.36
N GLY A 13 3.93 6.76 -2.19
CA GLY A 13 3.57 8.11 -1.76
C GLY A 13 2.46 8.12 -0.70
N ALA A 14 1.42 7.29 -0.86
CA ALA A 14 0.35 7.16 0.14
C ALA A 14 0.88 6.65 1.48
N ILE A 15 1.75 5.63 1.45
CA ILE A 15 2.38 5.05 2.64
C ILE A 15 3.28 6.07 3.33
N MET A 16 4.19 6.72 2.58
CA MET A 16 5.07 7.78 3.10
C MET A 16 4.27 8.92 3.72
N GLY A 17 3.28 9.42 2.99
CA GLY A 17 2.42 10.51 3.47
C GLY A 17 1.66 10.16 4.75
N GLY A 18 1.15 8.94 4.87
CA GLY A 18 0.48 8.46 6.08
C GLY A 18 1.43 8.41 7.30
N ILE A 19 2.61 7.82 7.12
CA ILE A 19 3.64 7.66 8.16
C ILE A 19 4.11 9.03 8.67
N ILE A 20 4.44 9.93 7.75
CA ILE A 20 4.90 11.29 8.07
C ILE A 20 3.80 12.10 8.77
N LYS A 21 2.57 12.07 8.22
CA LYS A 21 1.42 12.79 8.79
C LYS A 21 1.10 12.37 10.22
N LYS A 22 1.29 11.09 10.55
CA LYS A 22 1.12 10.56 11.92
C LYS A 22 2.34 10.77 12.82
N GLY A 23 3.45 11.27 12.29
CA GLY A 23 4.67 11.51 13.07
C GLY A 23 5.39 10.24 13.53
N ILE A 24 5.17 9.10 12.85
CA ILE A 24 5.80 7.81 13.23
C ILE A 24 7.29 7.83 12.86
N ILE A 25 7.62 8.33 11.68
CA ILE A 25 8.99 8.49 11.19
C ILE A 25 9.13 9.89 10.57
N ALA A 26 10.21 10.58 10.91
CA ALA A 26 10.51 11.88 10.34
C ALA A 26 10.95 11.76 8.87
N PRO A 27 10.63 12.74 7.99
CA PRO A 27 11.00 12.69 6.58
C PRO A 27 12.49 12.44 6.34
N GLU A 28 13.35 13.01 7.19
CA GLU A 28 14.81 12.90 7.12
C GLU A 28 15.32 11.47 7.41
N GLU A 29 14.49 10.62 7.99
CA GLU A 29 14.79 9.22 8.26
C GLU A 29 14.26 8.26 7.18
N ILE A 30 13.67 8.81 6.10
CA ILE A 30 13.12 8.06 4.98
C ILE A 30 13.99 8.29 3.74
N ILE A 31 14.26 7.21 3.01
CA ILE A 31 14.95 7.25 1.71
C ILE A 31 14.15 6.48 0.67
N GLY A 32 14.07 7.01 -0.56
CA GLY A 32 13.40 6.34 -1.66
C GLY A 32 14.25 6.30 -2.92
N SER A 33 14.17 5.19 -3.67
CA SER A 33 14.72 5.11 -5.02
C SER A 33 13.62 4.98 -6.06
N ASP A 34 13.89 5.53 -7.23
CA ASP A 34 13.07 5.32 -8.43
C ASP A 34 13.94 5.48 -9.67
N ILE A 35 13.69 4.67 -10.70
CA ILE A 35 14.39 4.81 -11.98
C ILE A 35 14.02 6.12 -12.68
N MET A 36 12.79 6.60 -12.48
CA MET A 36 12.28 7.84 -13.06
C MET A 36 12.67 9.05 -12.21
N GLU A 37 13.43 9.98 -12.77
CA GLU A 37 13.79 11.23 -12.09
C GLU A 37 12.56 12.01 -11.61
N ALA A 38 11.53 12.09 -12.45
CA ALA A 38 10.27 12.75 -12.08
C ALA A 38 9.59 12.12 -10.84
N GLY A 39 9.72 10.79 -10.65
CA GLY A 39 9.25 10.10 -9.45
C GLY A 39 10.02 10.53 -8.20
N ARG A 40 11.36 10.58 -8.31
CA ARG A 40 12.24 11.03 -7.23
C ARG A 40 11.98 12.47 -6.83
N GLU A 41 11.92 13.39 -7.79
CA GLU A 41 11.64 14.80 -7.53
C GLU A 41 10.28 15.03 -6.92
N ARG A 42 9.26 14.31 -7.38
CA ARG A 42 7.93 14.34 -6.77
C ARG A 42 7.98 13.89 -5.31
N ALA A 43 8.58 12.74 -5.01
CA ALA A 43 8.67 12.22 -3.65
C ALA A 43 9.42 13.17 -2.71
N LYS A 44 10.53 13.75 -3.18
CA LYS A 44 11.28 14.77 -2.45
C LYS A 44 10.45 16.02 -2.17
N LYS A 45 9.74 16.53 -3.17
CA LYS A 45 8.93 17.75 -3.07
C LYS A 45 7.71 17.56 -2.16
N GLU A 46 7.01 16.44 -2.29
CA GLU A 46 5.74 16.18 -1.57
C GLU A 46 5.96 15.70 -0.15
N HIS A 47 7.03 14.94 0.10
CA HIS A 47 7.25 14.26 1.39
C HIS A 47 8.53 14.71 2.13
N GLY A 48 9.43 15.45 1.48
CA GLY A 48 10.67 15.93 2.12
C GLY A 48 11.73 14.83 2.40
N ILE A 49 11.59 13.65 1.78
CA ILE A 49 12.46 12.50 1.99
C ILE A 49 13.77 12.60 1.21
N HIS A 50 14.75 11.78 1.59
CA HIS A 50 15.93 11.55 0.76
C HIS A 50 15.59 10.71 -0.47
N VAL A 51 16.18 11.03 -1.62
CA VAL A 51 15.96 10.29 -2.86
C VAL A 51 17.27 9.96 -3.58
N THR A 52 17.29 8.81 -4.23
CA THR A 52 18.42 8.33 -5.02
C THR A 52 17.94 7.55 -6.26
N ALA A 53 18.82 7.29 -7.22
CA ALA A 53 18.56 6.37 -8.32
C ALA A 53 19.06 4.95 -8.03
N ASP A 54 19.73 4.74 -6.88
CA ASP A 54 20.44 3.50 -6.54
C ASP A 54 19.63 2.69 -5.50
N ASN A 55 19.09 1.54 -5.93
CA ASN A 55 18.34 0.61 -5.07
C ASN A 55 19.24 -0.04 -3.99
N ILE A 56 20.53 -0.23 -4.28
CA ILE A 56 21.49 -0.81 -3.33
C ILE A 56 21.73 0.17 -2.19
N GLU A 57 21.88 1.46 -2.48
CA GLU A 57 22.02 2.51 -1.47
C GLU A 57 20.83 2.52 -0.50
N VAL A 58 19.59 2.46 -1.02
CA VAL A 58 18.39 2.38 -0.18
C VAL A 58 18.41 1.14 0.70
N THR A 59 18.72 -0.02 0.10
CA THR A 59 18.75 -1.31 0.79
C THR A 59 19.76 -1.32 1.93
N GLN A 60 20.97 -0.79 1.72
CA GLN A 60 22.03 -0.74 2.73
C GLN A 60 21.68 0.20 3.90
N LYS A 61 21.01 1.31 3.62
CA LYS A 61 20.71 2.35 4.62
C LYS A 61 19.47 2.10 5.46
N ALA A 62 18.48 1.40 4.93
CA ALA A 62 17.18 1.21 5.56
C ALA A 62 17.17 0.08 6.60
N GLU A 63 16.46 0.25 7.71
CA GLU A 63 16.13 -0.81 8.67
C GLU A 63 14.93 -1.61 8.18
N VAL A 64 13.89 -0.93 7.69
CA VAL A 64 12.73 -1.53 7.02
C VAL A 64 12.75 -1.15 5.55
N LEU A 65 12.61 -2.13 4.67
CA LEU A 65 12.63 -1.95 3.22
C LEU A 65 11.25 -2.24 2.62
N VAL A 66 10.67 -1.26 1.94
CA VAL A 66 9.39 -1.42 1.22
C VAL A 66 9.67 -1.61 -0.26
N LEU A 67 9.29 -2.77 -0.81
CA LEU A 67 9.34 -3.05 -2.25
C LEU A 67 8.04 -2.57 -2.89
N SER A 68 8.09 -1.45 -3.58
CA SER A 68 6.93 -0.75 -4.15
C SER A 68 7.02 -0.50 -5.66
N VAL A 69 7.87 -1.24 -6.34
CA VAL A 69 7.92 -1.28 -7.81
C VAL A 69 6.73 -2.08 -8.39
N LYS A 70 6.49 -1.96 -9.68
CA LYS A 70 5.46 -2.75 -10.37
C LYS A 70 5.79 -4.25 -10.33
N PRO A 71 4.78 -5.15 -10.26
CA PRO A 71 5.00 -6.59 -10.09
C PRO A 71 5.93 -7.24 -11.13
N GLN A 72 5.93 -6.74 -12.36
CA GLN A 72 6.81 -7.25 -13.42
C GLN A 72 8.29 -6.97 -13.19
N PHE A 73 8.64 -5.97 -12.38
CA PHE A 73 10.02 -5.61 -12.08
C PHE A 73 10.59 -6.27 -10.82
N TYR A 74 9.76 -7.00 -10.04
CA TYR A 74 10.20 -7.58 -8.77
C TYR A 74 11.41 -8.51 -8.90
N ALA A 75 11.40 -9.45 -9.86
CA ALA A 75 12.51 -10.38 -10.04
C ALA A 75 13.83 -9.65 -10.32
N GLN A 76 13.81 -8.65 -11.21
CA GLN A 76 14.99 -7.84 -11.54
C GLN A 76 15.46 -7.03 -10.33
N THR A 77 14.54 -6.37 -9.63
CA THR A 77 14.85 -5.56 -8.44
C THR A 77 15.43 -6.43 -7.32
N ILE A 78 14.83 -7.59 -7.05
CA ILE A 78 15.36 -8.51 -6.03
C ILE A 78 16.75 -9.03 -6.43
N ALA A 79 16.96 -9.41 -7.68
CA ALA A 79 18.28 -9.85 -8.16
C ALA A 79 19.36 -8.78 -7.98
N GLU A 80 19.02 -7.49 -8.13
CA GLU A 80 19.92 -6.36 -7.93
C GLU A 80 20.29 -6.17 -6.44
N ILE A 81 19.31 -6.29 -5.53
CA ILE A 81 19.50 -5.91 -4.13
C ILE A 81 19.78 -7.08 -3.17
N LYS A 82 19.52 -8.34 -3.58
CA LYS A 82 19.53 -9.51 -2.67
C LYS A 82 20.82 -9.67 -1.86
N ASP A 83 21.95 -9.32 -2.43
CA ASP A 83 23.25 -9.44 -1.76
C ASP A 83 23.48 -8.30 -0.75
N ALA A 84 22.81 -7.16 -0.92
CA ALA A 84 22.84 -6.02 -0.02
C ALA A 84 21.83 -6.12 1.14
N VAL A 85 20.80 -6.97 1.00
CA VAL A 85 19.79 -7.20 2.07
C VAL A 85 20.46 -7.90 3.26
N ARG A 86 20.29 -7.34 4.48
CA ARG A 86 20.80 -7.89 5.73
C ARG A 86 19.83 -8.91 6.34
N GLU A 87 20.34 -9.81 7.18
CA GLU A 87 19.53 -10.82 7.87
C GLU A 87 18.54 -10.23 8.89
N ASP A 88 18.88 -9.09 9.49
CA ASP A 88 18.04 -8.38 10.46
C ASP A 88 16.98 -7.47 9.80
N GLN A 89 17.09 -7.25 8.48
CA GLN A 89 16.25 -6.28 7.76
C GLN A 89 14.85 -6.83 7.51
N LEU A 90 13.83 -6.03 7.87
CA LEU A 90 12.44 -6.34 7.58
C LEU A 90 12.06 -5.84 6.17
N ILE A 91 11.47 -6.71 5.37
CA ILE A 91 11.01 -6.40 4.02
C ILE A 91 9.47 -6.38 4.00
N ILE A 92 8.89 -5.29 3.53
CA ILE A 92 7.46 -5.18 3.28
C ILE A 92 7.24 -5.14 1.76
N THR A 93 6.38 -6.02 1.24
CA THR A 93 6.05 -6.07 -0.19
C THR A 93 4.60 -5.68 -0.41
N ILE A 94 4.33 -4.93 -1.50
CA ILE A 94 2.98 -4.45 -1.84
C ILE A 94 2.50 -4.95 -3.21
N ALA A 95 3.21 -5.88 -3.84
CA ALA A 95 2.88 -6.35 -5.17
C ALA A 95 1.85 -7.49 -5.17
N PRO A 96 0.75 -7.37 -5.93
CA PRO A 96 -0.15 -8.48 -6.14
C PRO A 96 0.55 -9.65 -6.86
N GLY A 97 0.09 -10.89 -6.56
CA GLY A 97 0.53 -12.10 -7.26
C GLY A 97 1.96 -12.58 -6.92
N LYS A 98 2.63 -11.98 -5.91
CA LYS A 98 3.96 -12.41 -5.45
C LYS A 98 3.82 -13.10 -4.10
N THR A 99 3.90 -14.45 -4.09
CA THR A 99 3.77 -15.25 -2.86
C THR A 99 5.02 -15.16 -1.99
N LEU A 100 4.89 -15.45 -0.69
CA LEU A 100 6.03 -15.53 0.24
C LEU A 100 7.06 -16.53 -0.26
N ALA A 101 6.64 -17.73 -0.67
CA ALA A 101 7.53 -18.75 -1.21
C ALA A 101 8.29 -18.27 -2.46
N TRP A 102 7.60 -17.59 -3.39
CA TRP A 102 8.24 -17.03 -4.57
C TRP A 102 9.26 -15.94 -4.19
N LEU A 103 8.94 -15.07 -3.23
CA LEU A 103 9.84 -14.03 -2.76
C LEU A 103 11.09 -14.62 -2.12
N GLU A 104 10.94 -15.60 -1.23
CA GLU A 104 12.06 -16.31 -0.59
C GLU A 104 12.97 -16.99 -1.62
N GLU A 105 12.39 -17.62 -2.64
CA GLU A 105 13.14 -18.22 -3.76
C GLU A 105 13.95 -17.14 -4.51
N GLN A 106 13.37 -15.97 -4.80
CA GLN A 106 14.08 -14.89 -5.51
C GLN A 106 15.25 -14.34 -4.69
N PHE A 107 15.08 -14.18 -3.37
CA PHE A 107 16.18 -13.77 -2.49
C PHE A 107 17.27 -14.84 -2.34
N GLY A 108 16.92 -16.12 -2.46
CA GLY A 108 17.84 -17.26 -2.34
C GLY A 108 18.47 -17.42 -0.95
N LYS A 109 17.91 -16.76 0.05
CA LYS A 109 18.32 -16.81 1.46
C LYS A 109 17.12 -16.55 2.37
N LYS A 110 17.28 -16.89 3.67
CA LYS A 110 16.27 -16.58 4.68
C LYS A 110 16.16 -15.06 4.85
N VAL A 111 14.95 -14.52 4.65
CA VAL A 111 14.64 -13.08 4.79
C VAL A 111 13.35 -12.92 5.59
N LYS A 112 13.23 -11.80 6.28
CA LYS A 112 12.01 -11.43 7.01
C LYS A 112 11.09 -10.66 6.09
N ILE A 113 9.94 -11.24 5.73
CA ILE A 113 9.02 -10.65 4.76
C ILE A 113 7.62 -10.53 5.36
N ILE A 114 7.02 -9.35 5.20
CA ILE A 114 5.59 -9.16 5.35
C ILE A 114 5.01 -8.86 3.96
N ARG A 115 4.29 -9.85 3.42
CA ARG A 115 3.52 -9.67 2.19
C ARG A 115 2.28 -8.86 2.51
N THR A 116 2.05 -7.76 1.79
CA THR A 116 0.88 -6.91 2.02
C THR A 116 0.09 -6.69 0.73
N MET A 117 -1.19 -6.38 0.92
CA MET A 117 -2.09 -5.99 -0.17
C MET A 117 -2.87 -4.75 0.25
N PRO A 118 -2.30 -3.55 0.08
CA PRO A 118 -3.00 -2.28 0.27
C PRO A 118 -3.93 -1.99 -0.92
N ASN A 119 -4.83 -1.00 -0.73
CA ASN A 119 -5.71 -0.52 -1.80
C ASN A 119 -5.63 0.99 -1.98
N THR A 120 -6.20 1.51 -3.08
CA THR A 120 -6.11 2.92 -3.46
C THR A 120 -6.68 3.94 -2.47
N PRO A 121 -7.69 3.67 -1.64
CA PRO A 121 -8.13 4.62 -0.61
C PRO A 121 -7.05 5.00 0.42
N ALA A 122 -5.93 4.29 0.47
CA ALA A 122 -4.73 4.69 1.20
C ALA A 122 -4.27 6.13 0.87
N LEU A 123 -4.50 6.60 -0.37
CA LEU A 123 -4.19 7.98 -0.80
C LEU A 123 -4.90 9.07 0.02
N VAL A 124 -6.01 8.73 0.64
CA VAL A 124 -6.79 9.64 1.50
C VAL A 124 -6.81 9.19 2.98
N GLY A 125 -5.97 8.22 3.34
CA GLY A 125 -5.87 7.71 4.71
C GLY A 125 -6.97 6.72 5.12
N GLU A 126 -7.74 6.23 4.15
CA GLU A 126 -8.87 5.29 4.34
C GLU A 126 -8.59 3.93 3.66
N GLY A 127 -7.32 3.56 3.59
CA GLY A 127 -6.89 2.28 3.02
C GLY A 127 -7.35 1.09 3.84
N MET A 128 -7.45 -0.06 3.17
CA MET A 128 -7.54 -1.37 3.80
C MET A 128 -6.37 -2.21 3.33
N THR A 129 -5.55 -2.67 4.26
CA THR A 129 -4.34 -3.45 3.97
C THR A 129 -4.47 -4.83 4.60
N ALA A 130 -4.37 -5.88 3.80
CA ALA A 130 -4.08 -7.20 4.33
C ALA A 130 -2.57 -7.37 4.49
N ALA A 131 -2.14 -8.01 5.57
CA ALA A 131 -0.74 -8.30 5.85
C ALA A 131 -0.56 -9.78 6.22
N CYS A 132 0.48 -10.40 5.67
CA CYS A 132 0.83 -11.79 5.92
C CYS A 132 2.35 -11.87 6.18
N PRO A 133 2.81 -12.00 7.43
CA PRO A 133 4.21 -12.22 7.75
C PRO A 133 4.63 -13.66 7.45
N ASN A 134 5.90 -13.87 7.04
CA ASN A 134 6.48 -15.21 7.03
C ASN A 134 7.00 -15.60 8.43
N ASP A 135 7.41 -16.86 8.59
CA ASP A 135 7.85 -17.43 9.87
C ASP A 135 9.16 -16.81 10.40
N ALA A 136 9.88 -16.04 9.59
CA ALA A 136 11.12 -15.38 10.02
C ALA A 136 10.87 -14.04 10.74
N VAL A 137 9.67 -13.47 10.63
CA VAL A 137 9.28 -12.20 11.25
C VAL A 137 8.94 -12.40 12.72
N THR A 138 9.58 -11.65 13.60
CA THR A 138 9.28 -11.66 15.05
C THR A 138 7.98 -10.91 15.36
N GLU A 139 7.40 -11.15 16.54
CA GLU A 139 6.22 -10.43 17.01
C GLU A 139 6.46 -8.91 17.12
N GLU A 140 7.65 -8.49 17.53
CA GLU A 140 8.02 -7.07 17.64
C GLU A 140 8.05 -6.41 16.26
N GLU A 141 8.70 -7.04 15.28
CA GLU A 141 8.78 -6.56 13.90
C GLU A 141 7.40 -6.53 13.22
N LYS A 142 6.58 -7.55 13.48
CA LYS A 142 5.19 -7.56 13.01
C LYS A 142 4.40 -6.38 13.56
N ASN A 143 4.48 -6.14 14.88
CA ASN A 143 3.76 -5.03 15.51
C ASN A 143 4.24 -3.68 14.99
N TYR A 144 5.54 -3.50 14.80
CA TYR A 144 6.10 -2.30 14.19
C TYR A 144 5.60 -2.10 12.74
N ALA A 145 5.60 -3.15 11.94
CA ALA A 145 5.03 -3.07 10.58
C ALA A 145 3.54 -2.73 10.58
N LEU A 146 2.76 -3.30 11.52
CA LEU A 146 1.33 -2.97 11.65
C LEU A 146 1.12 -1.50 12.03
N GLU A 147 1.99 -0.92 12.87
CA GLU A 147 1.95 0.51 13.17
C GLU A 147 2.19 1.35 11.91
N LEU A 148 3.22 1.02 11.12
CA LEU A 148 3.50 1.69 9.83
C LEU A 148 2.31 1.57 8.87
N LEU A 149 1.78 0.36 8.68
CA LEU A 149 0.67 0.08 7.76
C LEU A 149 -0.65 0.72 8.20
N SER A 150 -0.89 0.85 9.50
CA SER A 150 -2.06 1.53 10.06
C SER A 150 -2.03 3.05 9.88
N SER A 151 -0.92 3.60 9.40
CA SER A 151 -0.78 5.05 9.21
C SER A 151 -1.63 5.61 8.07
N PHE A 152 -2.00 4.79 7.10
CA PHE A 152 -2.77 5.18 5.92
C PHE A 152 -4.11 4.43 5.76
N GLY A 153 -4.60 3.82 6.86
CA GLY A 153 -5.89 3.13 6.87
C GLY A 153 -5.99 2.10 7.98
N LYS A 154 -6.71 1.02 7.73
CA LYS A 154 -6.79 -0.16 8.58
C LYS A 154 -5.91 -1.28 8.03
N VAL A 155 -5.42 -2.13 8.93
CA VAL A 155 -4.64 -3.31 8.58
C VAL A 155 -5.22 -4.54 9.28
N GLU A 156 -5.27 -5.67 8.56
CA GLU A 156 -5.70 -6.97 9.06
C GLU A 156 -4.65 -8.03 8.72
N ILE A 157 -4.31 -8.87 9.71
CA ILE A 157 -3.48 -10.05 9.48
C ILE A 157 -4.35 -11.15 8.89
N VAL A 158 -3.94 -11.67 7.76
CA VAL A 158 -4.63 -12.76 7.08
C VAL A 158 -3.64 -13.87 6.71
N PRO A 159 -4.06 -15.15 6.71
CA PRO A 159 -3.25 -16.22 6.15
C PRO A 159 -3.06 -16.01 4.64
N GLU A 160 -1.91 -16.43 4.10
CA GLU A 160 -1.51 -16.10 2.73
C GLU A 160 -2.53 -16.55 1.67
N HIS A 161 -3.17 -17.72 1.86
CA HIS A 161 -4.15 -18.24 0.91
C HIS A 161 -5.41 -17.36 0.74
N LEU A 162 -5.64 -16.40 1.65
CA LEU A 162 -6.76 -15.44 1.54
C LEU A 162 -6.37 -14.13 0.81
N ILE A 163 -5.10 -13.91 0.50
CA ILE A 163 -4.65 -12.66 -0.16
C ILE A 163 -5.34 -12.47 -1.52
N ASP A 164 -5.58 -13.54 -2.28
CA ASP A 164 -6.27 -13.43 -3.57
C ASP A 164 -7.75 -13.06 -3.40
N ALA A 165 -8.41 -13.54 -2.34
CA ALA A 165 -9.76 -13.09 -1.98
C ALA A 165 -9.75 -11.61 -1.55
N VAL A 166 -8.73 -11.17 -0.81
CA VAL A 166 -8.54 -9.75 -0.46
C VAL A 166 -8.37 -8.89 -1.71
N VAL A 167 -7.61 -9.35 -2.72
CA VAL A 167 -7.48 -8.63 -4.00
C VAL A 167 -8.85 -8.40 -4.64
N ALA A 168 -9.72 -9.41 -4.65
CA ALA A 168 -11.06 -9.29 -5.22
C ALA A 168 -11.97 -8.35 -4.41
N VAL A 169 -11.94 -8.45 -3.06
CA VAL A 169 -12.86 -7.75 -2.16
C VAL A 169 -12.44 -6.31 -1.90
N SER A 170 -11.17 -6.04 -1.56
CA SER A 170 -10.71 -4.70 -1.18
C SER A 170 -9.74 -4.08 -2.18
N GLY A 171 -8.94 -4.89 -2.87
CA GLY A 171 -7.97 -4.41 -3.86
C GLY A 171 -8.64 -3.83 -5.11
N SER A 172 -9.60 -4.54 -5.68
CA SER A 172 -10.27 -4.18 -6.94
C SER A 172 -11.56 -3.39 -6.74
N SER A 173 -12.23 -3.53 -5.60
CA SER A 173 -13.54 -2.91 -5.36
C SER A 173 -13.58 -1.38 -5.50
N PRO A 174 -12.54 -0.60 -5.19
CA PRO A 174 -12.57 0.84 -5.44
C PRO A 174 -12.87 1.19 -6.90
N ALA A 175 -12.31 0.44 -7.86
CA ALA A 175 -12.59 0.64 -9.29
C ALA A 175 -14.06 0.35 -9.63
N TYR A 176 -14.63 -0.73 -9.08
CA TYR A 176 -16.05 -1.07 -9.30
C TYR A 176 -17.00 -0.02 -8.72
N ILE A 177 -16.66 0.53 -7.55
CA ILE A 177 -17.44 1.61 -6.93
C ILE A 177 -17.39 2.87 -7.78
N PHE A 178 -16.23 3.24 -8.34
CA PHE A 178 -16.13 4.37 -9.26
C PHE A 178 -17.02 4.15 -10.51
N MET A 179 -16.93 2.98 -11.15
CA MET A 179 -17.79 2.65 -12.30
C MET A 179 -19.29 2.71 -11.94
N PHE A 180 -19.66 2.24 -10.75
CA PHE A 180 -21.05 2.30 -10.30
C PHE A 180 -21.52 3.74 -10.07
N ILE A 181 -20.69 4.58 -9.44
CA ILE A 181 -21.00 6.02 -9.25
C ILE A 181 -21.15 6.72 -10.59
N GLU A 182 -20.28 6.45 -11.57
CA GLU A 182 -20.35 7.02 -12.91
C GLU A 182 -21.63 6.60 -13.64
N ALA A 183 -21.96 5.30 -13.63
CA ALA A 183 -23.17 4.79 -14.28
C ALA A 183 -24.46 5.40 -13.69
N MET A 184 -24.54 5.53 -12.37
CA MET A 184 -25.69 6.18 -11.72
C MET A 184 -25.75 7.67 -12.03
N ALA A 185 -24.62 8.36 -12.11
CA ALA A 185 -24.56 9.77 -12.49
C ALA A 185 -24.98 9.96 -13.96
N ASP A 186 -24.60 9.04 -14.86
CA ASP A 186 -25.02 9.06 -16.26
C ASP A 186 -26.55 8.90 -16.40
N GLY A 187 -27.15 7.98 -15.65
CA GLY A 187 -28.59 7.83 -15.59
C GLY A 187 -29.32 9.11 -15.14
N ALA A 188 -28.82 9.74 -14.07
CA ALA A 188 -29.36 11.00 -13.57
C ALA A 188 -29.25 12.15 -14.60
N VAL A 189 -28.13 12.20 -15.32
CA VAL A 189 -27.94 13.20 -16.40
C VAL A 189 -28.89 12.94 -17.58
N ALA A 190 -29.15 11.69 -17.93
CA ALA A 190 -30.12 11.34 -18.98
C ALA A 190 -31.53 11.84 -18.62
N GLU A 191 -31.88 11.91 -17.33
CA GLU A 191 -33.14 12.46 -16.82
C GLU A 191 -33.09 13.99 -16.58
N GLY A 192 -32.03 14.67 -17.03
CA GLY A 192 -31.91 16.14 -17.00
C GLY A 192 -31.21 16.74 -15.79
N MET A 193 -30.63 15.91 -14.88
CA MET A 193 -29.87 16.43 -13.75
C MET A 193 -28.49 16.95 -14.20
N PRO A 194 -28.05 18.15 -13.77
CA PRO A 194 -26.70 18.61 -14.04
C PRO A 194 -25.63 17.65 -13.48
N ARG A 195 -24.59 17.34 -14.26
CA ARG A 195 -23.51 16.38 -13.90
C ARG A 195 -22.90 16.62 -12.51
N PRO A 196 -22.53 17.86 -12.11
CA PRO A 196 -21.99 18.10 -10.77
C PRO A 196 -22.94 17.71 -9.64
N GLN A 197 -24.26 17.95 -9.81
CA GLN A 197 -25.27 17.59 -8.82
C GLN A 197 -25.46 16.07 -8.74
N ALA A 198 -25.41 15.36 -9.88
CA ALA A 198 -25.47 13.91 -9.94
C ALA A 198 -24.32 13.28 -9.13
N TYR A 199 -23.08 13.70 -9.33
CA TYR A 199 -21.93 13.22 -8.56
C TYR A 199 -22.04 13.55 -7.07
N GLN A 200 -22.40 14.79 -6.72
CA GLN A 200 -22.53 15.20 -5.33
C GLN A 200 -23.55 14.36 -4.56
N SER A 201 -24.69 14.07 -5.17
CA SER A 201 -25.74 13.21 -4.59
C SER A 201 -25.24 11.79 -4.35
N GLN A 202 -24.52 11.22 -5.31
CA GLN A 202 -23.97 9.86 -5.19
C GLN A 202 -22.90 9.76 -4.11
N HIS A 203 -21.94 10.68 -4.08
CA HIS A 203 -20.89 10.67 -3.06
C HIS A 203 -21.45 10.71 -1.64
N ARG A 204 -22.46 11.55 -1.41
CA ARG A 204 -23.09 11.66 -0.10
C ARG A 204 -23.76 10.37 0.32
N GLN A 205 -24.55 9.77 -0.58
CA GLN A 205 -25.26 8.52 -0.32
C GLN A 205 -24.33 7.37 0.03
N TYR A 206 -23.21 7.21 -0.69
CA TYR A 206 -22.23 6.16 -0.39
C TYR A 206 -21.62 6.28 0.99
N LEU A 207 -21.20 7.48 1.39
CA LEU A 207 -20.65 7.72 2.72
C LEU A 207 -21.67 7.39 3.82
N GLU A 208 -22.95 7.72 3.62
CA GLU A 208 -24.00 7.47 4.61
C GLU A 208 -24.35 5.99 4.72
N VAL A 209 -24.43 5.28 3.61
CA VAL A 209 -24.68 3.82 3.59
C VAL A 209 -23.55 3.07 4.28
N GLN A 210 -22.28 3.41 4.00
CA GLN A 210 -21.14 2.80 4.68
C GLN A 210 -21.16 3.07 6.19
N ARG A 211 -21.43 4.32 6.61
CA ARG A 211 -21.54 4.67 8.05
C ARG A 211 -22.67 3.94 8.72
N TRP A 212 -23.82 3.84 8.05
CA TRP A 212 -24.98 3.12 8.56
C TRP A 212 -24.68 1.63 8.71
N TYR A 213 -24.12 0.99 7.65
CA TYR A 213 -23.72 -0.42 7.68
C TYR A 213 -22.72 -0.72 8.81
N SER A 214 -21.68 0.12 8.96
CA SER A 214 -20.68 -0.05 10.02
C SER A 214 -21.27 0.04 11.44
N ARG A 215 -22.41 0.74 11.61
CA ARG A 215 -23.10 0.86 12.90
C ARG A 215 -24.07 -0.28 13.16
N GLN A 216 -24.66 -0.88 12.14
CA GLN A 216 -25.69 -1.92 12.25
C GLN A 216 -25.11 -3.34 12.22
N GLY A 217 -23.83 -3.51 11.83
CA GLY A 217 -23.15 -4.80 11.78
C GLY A 217 -23.46 -5.66 10.56
N SER A 218 -24.70 -5.71 10.07
CA SER A 218 -25.10 -6.48 8.88
C SER A 218 -26.45 -6.02 8.31
N ILE A 219 -26.60 -6.00 6.99
CA ILE A 219 -27.89 -5.76 6.31
C ILE A 219 -28.82 -6.99 6.38
N ARG A 220 -28.27 -8.18 6.65
CA ARG A 220 -29.02 -9.45 6.60
C ARG A 220 -29.75 -9.80 7.92
N GLU A 221 -29.58 -9.01 8.96
CA GLU A 221 -30.19 -9.25 10.28
C GLU A 221 -31.44 -8.37 10.56
N ASN A 222 -31.91 -7.64 9.53
CA ASN A 222 -33.13 -6.84 9.61
C ASN A 222 -34.13 -7.35 8.54
#